data_caef32a57a3a54ddd32b888becc50966
#
_entry.id   caef32a57a3a54ddd32b888becc50966
#
_cell.length_a   1.000
_cell.length_b   1.000
_cell.length_c   1.000
_cell.angle_alpha   90.00
_cell.angle_beta   90.00
_cell.angle_gamma   90.00
#
_symmetry.space_group_name_H-M   'P 1'
#
loop_
_entity.id
_entity.type
_entity.pdbx_description
1 polymer ?
#
loop_
_entity_poly.entity_id
_entity_poly.type
_entity_poly.pdbx_seq_one_letter_code
_entity_poly.pdbx_strand_id
1 'polypeptide(L)'
;EQFTIDVAGKLKEITTELDIPFIFKSSFDKANRSSKDSFRGPGIEKGLQILQKVKDQLGVPVITDVHEDTPLNEVASVVDVLQTPAFLCRQTNFIVNVAKQGKPVNIKKGQFLSPWEMTNVVKKARDAGNEQIMVCERGFSFGYNNLVSDMRSLAIMRETDAPVVFD
;
A
#
# COMPACT_ATOMS: atom_id res chain seq x y z
N GLU A 1 -5.67 5.93 18.82
CA GLU A 1 -5.43 7.26 18.22
C GLU A 1 -4.12 7.86 18.71
N GLN A 2 -3.99 8.20 20.01
CA GLN A 2 -2.76 8.83 20.54
C GLN A 2 -1.52 7.99 20.24
N PHE A 3 -1.56 6.69 20.48
CA PHE A 3 -0.47 5.77 20.16
C PHE A 3 -0.01 5.85 18.68
N THR A 4 -0.95 6.00 17.74
CA THR A 4 -0.62 6.11 16.32
C THR A 4 0.12 7.41 16.02
N ILE A 5 -0.31 8.52 16.63
CA ILE A 5 0.32 9.83 16.48
C ILE A 5 1.73 9.82 17.09
N ASP A 6 1.88 9.24 18.29
CA ASP A 6 3.17 9.14 18.97
C ASP A 6 4.18 8.32 18.17
N VAL A 7 3.75 7.17 17.62
CA VAL A 7 4.59 6.34 16.76
C VAL A 7 4.99 7.08 15.48
N ALA A 8 4.04 7.73 14.81
CA ALA A 8 4.31 8.51 13.61
C ALA A 8 5.28 9.66 13.89
N GLY A 9 5.11 10.35 15.02
CA GLY A 9 6.01 11.42 15.48
C GLY A 9 7.44 10.91 15.71
N LYS A 10 7.57 9.77 16.40
CA LYS A 10 8.89 9.19 16.65
C LYS A 10 9.60 8.73 15.38
N LEU A 11 8.86 8.13 14.44
CA LEU A 11 9.40 7.75 13.14
C LEU A 11 9.82 8.99 12.33
N LYS A 12 9.02 10.06 12.35
CA LYS A 12 9.38 11.32 11.71
C LYS A 12 10.69 11.90 12.27
N GLU A 13 10.88 11.93 13.59
CA GLU A 13 12.12 12.37 14.21
C GLU A 13 13.33 11.59 13.67
N ILE A 14 13.27 10.25 13.74
CA ILE A 14 14.35 9.37 13.30
C ILE A 14 14.67 9.58 11.82
N THR A 15 13.64 9.62 10.97
CA THR A 15 13.85 9.78 9.53
C THR A 15 14.36 11.16 9.16
N THR A 16 13.96 12.19 9.91
CA THR A 16 14.49 13.56 9.75
C THR A 16 15.97 13.65 10.13
N GLU A 17 16.36 13.04 11.26
CA GLU A 17 17.77 12.98 11.70
C GLU A 17 18.67 12.26 10.69
N LEU A 18 18.11 11.28 9.97
CA LEU A 18 18.82 10.49 8.97
C LEU A 18 18.71 11.04 7.53
N ASP A 19 18.03 12.16 7.35
CA ASP A 19 17.71 12.73 6.03
C ASP A 19 17.01 11.74 5.08
N ILE A 20 16.06 10.97 5.63
CA ILE A 20 15.27 9.96 4.89
C ILE A 20 13.85 10.51 4.64
N PRO A 21 13.38 10.60 3.38
CA PRO A 21 11.99 10.92 3.08
C PRO A 21 11.03 9.91 3.72
N PHE A 22 9.96 10.40 4.35
CA PHE A 22 9.07 9.57 5.14
C PHE A 22 7.62 9.69 4.70
N ILE A 23 6.95 8.53 4.54
CA ILE A 23 5.50 8.40 4.37
C ILE A 23 5.00 7.50 5.48
N PHE A 24 4.07 7.98 6.31
CA PHE A 24 3.51 7.17 7.39
C PHE A 24 2.47 6.18 6.87
N LYS A 25 2.65 4.89 7.19
CA LYS A 25 1.73 3.82 6.80
C LYS A 25 0.92 3.29 7.96
N SER A 26 -0.40 3.30 7.82
CA SER A 26 -1.29 2.58 8.73
C SER A 26 -2.54 2.09 8.00
N SER A 27 -3.09 0.95 8.42
CA SER A 27 -4.33 0.41 7.86
C SER A 27 -5.50 0.73 8.80
N PHE A 28 -6.63 1.13 8.25
CA PHE A 28 -7.87 1.28 8.99
C PHE A 28 -8.62 -0.05 9.15
N ASP A 29 -8.34 -1.01 8.28
CA ASP A 29 -8.89 -2.36 8.30
C ASP A 29 -7.82 -3.39 7.91
N LYS A 30 -7.80 -4.52 8.57
CA LYS A 30 -7.04 -5.73 8.25
C LYS A 30 -7.99 -6.76 7.63
N ALA A 31 -8.47 -6.51 6.40
CA ALA A 31 -9.49 -7.32 5.74
C ALA A 31 -9.06 -8.76 5.51
N ASN A 32 -7.76 -9.02 5.33
CA ASN A 32 -7.21 -10.35 5.09
C ASN A 32 -6.74 -11.01 6.39
N ARG A 33 -7.68 -11.45 7.22
CA ARG A 33 -7.40 -12.24 8.43
C ARG A 33 -7.75 -13.70 8.22
N SER A 34 -6.97 -14.60 8.80
CA SER A 34 -7.21 -16.05 8.76
C SER A 34 -8.45 -16.46 9.56
N SER A 35 -8.73 -15.77 10.66
CA SER A 35 -9.92 -15.99 11.48
C SER A 35 -10.88 -14.79 11.39
N LYS A 36 -12.18 -15.09 11.28
CA LYS A 36 -13.25 -14.10 11.33
C LYS A 36 -13.24 -13.29 12.62
N ASP A 37 -12.83 -13.91 13.73
CA ASP A 37 -12.85 -13.31 15.07
C ASP A 37 -11.59 -12.46 15.36
N SER A 38 -10.64 -12.40 14.43
CA SER A 38 -9.44 -11.57 14.60
C SER A 38 -9.79 -10.08 14.57
N PHE A 39 -9.09 -9.31 15.40
CA PHE A 39 -9.21 -7.86 15.37
C PHE A 39 -8.82 -7.30 14.01
N ARG A 40 -9.71 -6.54 13.41
CA ARG A 40 -9.53 -5.98 12.06
C ARG A 40 -9.02 -4.54 12.04
N GLY A 41 -9.27 -3.78 13.07
CA GLY A 41 -8.89 -2.37 13.13
C GLY A 41 -10.02 -1.47 13.64
N PRO A 42 -9.82 -0.13 13.61
CA PRO A 42 -10.82 0.83 14.09
C PRO A 42 -12.01 1.03 13.13
N GLY A 43 -11.95 0.51 11.92
CA GLY A 43 -12.88 0.79 10.84
C GLY A 43 -12.53 2.06 10.07
N ILE A 44 -13.22 2.27 8.96
CA ILE A 44 -12.87 3.30 7.98
C ILE A 44 -12.99 4.72 8.55
N GLU A 45 -14.13 5.08 9.11
CA GLU A 45 -14.39 6.43 9.61
C GLU A 45 -13.34 6.88 10.63
N LYS A 46 -13.18 6.09 11.70
CA LYS A 46 -12.20 6.40 12.74
C LYS A 46 -10.75 6.30 12.24
N GLY A 47 -10.48 5.35 11.37
CA GLY A 47 -9.15 5.18 10.76
C GLY A 47 -8.74 6.38 9.91
N LEU A 48 -9.63 6.90 9.09
CA LEU A 48 -9.37 8.09 8.28
C LEU A 48 -9.21 9.35 9.14
N GLN A 49 -10.02 9.51 10.20
CA GLN A 49 -9.84 10.60 11.16
C GLN A 49 -8.45 10.56 11.82
N ILE A 50 -7.95 9.37 12.18
CA ILE A 50 -6.62 9.21 12.76
C ILE A 50 -5.53 9.58 11.74
N LEU A 51 -5.65 9.10 10.50
CA LEU A 51 -4.69 9.43 9.43
C LEU A 51 -4.69 10.93 9.12
N GLN A 52 -5.86 11.57 9.08
CA GLN A 52 -5.97 13.02 8.90
C GLN A 52 -5.24 13.76 10.03
N LYS A 53 -5.42 13.35 11.29
CA LYS A 53 -4.73 13.96 12.43
C LYS A 53 -3.20 13.80 12.35
N VAL A 54 -2.71 12.65 11.88
CA VAL A 54 -1.27 12.46 11.64
C VAL A 54 -0.76 13.47 10.61
N LYS A 55 -1.48 13.69 9.51
CA LYS A 55 -1.13 14.71 8.52
C LYS A 55 -1.11 16.11 9.12
N ASP A 56 -2.20 16.49 9.81
CA ASP A 56 -2.38 17.86 10.31
C ASP A 56 -1.35 18.20 11.39
N GLN A 57 -1.05 17.26 12.29
CA GLN A 57 -0.16 17.50 13.42
C GLN A 57 1.33 17.32 13.06
N LEU A 58 1.64 16.40 12.18
CA LEU A 58 3.03 16.04 11.89
C LEU A 58 3.50 16.53 10.50
N GLY A 59 2.60 16.94 9.62
CA GLY A 59 2.96 17.39 8.28
C GLY A 59 3.63 16.30 7.42
N VAL A 60 3.27 15.03 7.65
CA VAL A 60 3.81 13.90 6.88
C VAL A 60 2.74 13.32 5.95
N PRO A 61 3.10 12.89 4.73
CA PRO A 61 2.18 12.16 3.87
C PRO A 61 1.82 10.82 4.49
N VAL A 62 0.62 10.33 4.15
CA VAL A 62 0.11 9.06 4.68
C VAL A 62 -0.32 8.11 3.57
N ILE A 63 -0.13 6.81 3.82
CA ILE A 63 -0.54 5.71 2.94
C ILE A 63 -1.40 4.70 3.70
N THR A 64 -2.43 4.17 3.08
CA THR A 64 -3.26 3.10 3.65
C THR A 64 -3.63 2.03 2.63
N ASP A 65 -3.95 0.82 3.12
CA ASP A 65 -4.48 -0.24 2.28
C ASP A 65 -5.95 0.02 1.94
N VAL A 66 -6.34 -0.32 0.70
CA VAL A 66 -7.73 -0.33 0.25
C VAL A 66 -8.13 -1.73 -0.21
N HIS A 67 -9.42 -2.06 -0.14
CA HIS A 67 -9.96 -3.39 -0.44
C HIS A 67 -11.14 -3.29 -1.40
N GLU A 68 -11.76 -4.40 -1.77
CA GLU A 68 -12.81 -4.46 -2.81
C GLU A 68 -14.05 -3.65 -2.45
N ASP A 69 -14.42 -3.63 -1.17
CA ASP A 69 -15.58 -2.93 -0.63
C ASP A 69 -15.26 -1.51 -0.09
N THR A 70 -14.02 -1.05 -0.28
CA THR A 70 -13.59 0.26 0.22
C THR A 70 -14.24 1.40 -0.60
N PRO A 71 -14.85 2.39 0.05
CA PRO A 71 -15.28 3.62 -0.63
C PRO A 71 -14.06 4.47 -1.03
N LEU A 72 -13.50 4.17 -2.20
CA LEU A 72 -12.21 4.69 -2.66
C LEU A 72 -12.14 6.21 -2.68
N ASN A 73 -13.23 6.89 -3.08
CA ASN A 73 -13.28 8.35 -3.12
C ASN A 73 -13.10 8.97 -1.73
N GLU A 74 -13.71 8.37 -0.71
CA GLU A 74 -13.60 8.81 0.68
C GLU A 74 -12.16 8.64 1.18
N VAL A 75 -11.56 7.47 0.96
CA VAL A 75 -10.16 7.21 1.36
C VAL A 75 -9.21 8.16 0.63
N ALA A 76 -9.36 8.31 -0.69
CA ALA A 76 -8.52 9.18 -1.50
C ALA A 76 -8.62 10.66 -1.13
N SER A 77 -9.72 11.10 -0.51
CA SER A 77 -9.83 12.48 -0.02
C SER A 77 -8.91 12.78 1.17
N VAL A 78 -8.52 11.75 1.93
CA VAL A 78 -7.68 11.88 3.13
C VAL A 78 -6.22 11.51 2.86
N VAL A 79 -5.98 10.36 2.21
CA VAL A 79 -4.61 9.84 2.08
C VAL A 79 -3.88 10.39 0.85
N ASP A 80 -2.56 10.34 0.91
CA ASP A 80 -1.69 10.81 -0.18
C ASP A 80 -1.32 9.67 -1.13
N VAL A 81 -1.30 8.43 -0.63
CA VAL A 81 -0.99 7.24 -1.41
C VAL A 81 -2.00 6.13 -1.07
N LEU A 82 -2.48 5.44 -2.11
CA LEU A 82 -3.30 4.24 -1.96
C LEU A 82 -2.43 3.00 -2.08
N GLN A 83 -2.68 1.97 -1.28
CA GLN A 83 -1.99 0.69 -1.41
C GLN A 83 -2.96 -0.44 -1.70
N THR A 84 -2.65 -1.25 -2.72
CA THR A 84 -3.41 -2.46 -3.00
C THR A 84 -2.78 -3.66 -2.32
N PRO A 85 -3.57 -4.52 -1.66
CA PRO A 85 -3.04 -5.72 -1.02
C PRO A 85 -2.61 -6.76 -2.06
N ALA A 86 -1.68 -7.62 -1.66
CA ALA A 86 -1.07 -8.60 -2.54
C ALA A 86 -2.09 -9.56 -3.19
N PHE A 87 -3.10 -10.00 -2.45
CA PHE A 87 -4.08 -10.95 -2.96
C PHE A 87 -4.98 -10.37 -4.06
N LEU A 88 -5.14 -9.05 -4.11
CA LEU A 88 -6.00 -8.37 -5.09
C LEU A 88 -5.24 -7.78 -6.28
N CYS A 89 -3.92 -7.99 -6.36
CA CYS A 89 -3.08 -7.38 -7.39
C CYS A 89 -3.46 -7.79 -8.84
N ARG A 90 -4.14 -8.92 -9.03
CA ARG A 90 -4.61 -9.37 -10.35
C ARG A 90 -6.05 -8.98 -10.67
N GLN A 91 -6.83 -8.52 -9.70
CA GLN A 91 -8.23 -8.14 -9.90
C GLN A 91 -8.32 -6.88 -10.77
N THR A 92 -8.61 -7.06 -12.04
CA THR A 92 -8.53 -5.98 -13.05
C THR A 92 -9.39 -4.78 -12.67
N ASN A 93 -10.67 -5.00 -12.34
CA ASN A 93 -11.57 -3.90 -12.00
C ASN A 93 -11.11 -3.16 -10.73
N PHE A 94 -10.61 -3.89 -9.73
CA PHE A 94 -10.08 -3.31 -8.52
C PHE A 94 -8.88 -2.40 -8.81
N ILE A 95 -7.86 -2.90 -9.51
CA ILE A 95 -6.67 -2.11 -9.89
C ILE A 95 -7.05 -0.86 -10.69
N VAL A 96 -7.92 -1.01 -11.69
CA VAL A 96 -8.42 0.11 -12.50
C VAL A 96 -9.17 1.14 -11.65
N ASN A 97 -10.04 0.69 -10.74
CA ASN A 97 -10.81 1.60 -9.89
C ASN A 97 -9.92 2.35 -8.89
N VAL A 98 -8.91 1.69 -8.32
CA VAL A 98 -7.92 2.35 -7.43
C VAL A 98 -7.09 3.36 -8.22
N ALA A 99 -6.61 3.00 -9.41
CA ALA A 99 -5.84 3.90 -10.25
C ALA A 99 -6.62 5.17 -10.65
N LYS A 100 -7.91 5.04 -10.93
CA LYS A 100 -8.79 6.17 -11.28
C LYS A 100 -8.98 7.22 -10.18
N GLN A 101 -8.54 6.94 -8.95
CA GLN A 101 -8.63 7.93 -7.87
C GLN A 101 -7.63 9.10 -8.04
N GLY A 102 -6.72 9.05 -9.00
CA GLY A 102 -5.76 10.12 -9.28
C GLY A 102 -4.70 10.32 -8.19
N LYS A 103 -4.52 9.33 -7.31
CA LYS A 103 -3.48 9.31 -6.29
C LYS A 103 -2.35 8.36 -6.68
N PRO A 104 -1.11 8.56 -6.19
CA PRO A 104 -0.09 7.54 -6.27
C PRO A 104 -0.58 6.20 -5.70
N VAL A 105 -0.26 5.11 -6.38
CA VAL A 105 -0.69 3.75 -5.97
C VAL A 105 0.52 2.86 -5.77
N ASN A 106 0.66 2.28 -4.57
CA ASN A 106 1.61 1.22 -4.29
C ASN A 106 0.94 -0.15 -4.47
N ILE A 107 1.34 -0.89 -5.49
CA ILE A 107 0.76 -2.20 -5.81
C ILE A 107 1.64 -3.30 -5.25
N LYS A 108 1.17 -4.01 -4.21
CA LYS A 108 1.86 -5.16 -3.67
C LYS A 108 1.79 -6.35 -4.62
N LYS A 109 2.95 -6.91 -4.96
CA LYS A 109 3.03 -8.14 -5.73
C LYS A 109 2.42 -9.31 -4.95
N GLY A 110 1.51 -10.04 -5.60
CA GLY A 110 0.98 -11.29 -5.02
C GLY A 110 2.07 -12.33 -4.80
N GLN A 111 1.95 -13.09 -3.71
CA GLN A 111 2.89 -14.17 -3.40
C GLN A 111 2.86 -15.32 -4.42
N PHE A 112 1.89 -15.30 -5.29
CA PHE A 112 1.66 -16.26 -6.39
C PHE A 112 2.11 -15.74 -7.76
N LEU A 113 2.59 -14.47 -7.85
CA LEU A 113 3.05 -13.84 -9.08
C LEU A 113 4.58 -13.89 -9.19
N SER A 114 5.06 -14.13 -10.41
CA SER A 114 6.44 -13.81 -10.75
C SER A 114 6.63 -12.29 -10.87
N PRO A 115 7.86 -11.77 -10.69
CA PRO A 115 8.10 -10.34 -10.82
C PRO A 115 7.83 -9.80 -12.23
N TRP A 116 8.00 -10.61 -13.27
CA TRP A 116 7.70 -10.22 -14.68
C TRP A 116 6.22 -9.95 -14.92
N GLU A 117 5.32 -10.67 -14.22
CA GLU A 117 3.86 -10.47 -14.36
C GLU A 117 3.41 -9.11 -13.82
N MET A 118 4.22 -8.44 -13.00
CA MET A 118 3.91 -7.09 -12.51
C MET A 118 3.85 -6.06 -13.64
N THR A 119 4.50 -6.30 -14.77
CA THR A 119 4.36 -5.46 -15.99
C THR A 119 2.90 -5.34 -16.42
N ASN A 120 2.17 -6.45 -16.43
CA ASN A 120 0.75 -6.45 -16.77
C ASN A 120 -0.12 -5.74 -15.74
N VAL A 121 0.24 -5.85 -14.46
CA VAL A 121 -0.47 -5.16 -13.38
C VAL A 121 -0.28 -3.65 -13.46
N VAL A 122 0.96 -3.19 -13.67
CA VAL A 122 1.27 -1.77 -13.89
C VAL A 122 0.56 -1.23 -15.13
N LYS A 123 0.57 -2.01 -16.22
CA LYS A 123 -0.14 -1.62 -17.46
C LYS A 123 -1.63 -1.38 -17.20
N LYS A 124 -2.32 -2.20 -16.43
CA LYS A 124 -3.73 -1.98 -16.09
C LYS A 124 -3.98 -0.63 -15.42
N ALA A 125 -3.09 -0.23 -14.51
CA ALA A 125 -3.20 1.05 -13.82
C ALA A 125 -2.90 2.23 -14.75
N ARG A 126 -1.87 2.11 -15.61
CA ARG A 126 -1.52 3.13 -16.59
C ARG A 126 -2.60 3.29 -17.66
N ASP A 127 -3.16 2.18 -18.17
CA ASP A 127 -4.27 2.21 -19.13
C ASP A 127 -5.54 2.88 -18.52
N ALA A 128 -5.66 2.92 -17.20
CA ALA A 128 -6.70 3.66 -16.49
C ALA A 128 -6.39 5.17 -16.32
N GLY A 129 -5.24 5.64 -16.80
CA GLY A 129 -4.81 7.03 -16.80
C GLY A 129 -3.95 7.45 -15.61
N ASN A 130 -3.37 6.49 -14.85
CA ASN A 130 -2.53 6.82 -13.70
C ASN A 130 -1.08 6.37 -13.93
N GLU A 131 -0.17 7.34 -14.06
CA GLU A 131 1.27 7.10 -14.21
C GLU A 131 2.02 7.02 -12.86
N GLN A 132 1.38 7.40 -11.74
CA GLN A 132 2.01 7.45 -10.42
C GLN A 132 1.90 6.10 -9.72
N ILE A 133 2.62 5.10 -10.25
CA ILE A 133 2.56 3.72 -9.77
C ILE A 133 3.90 3.33 -9.14
N MET A 134 3.83 2.70 -7.97
CA MET A 134 4.92 1.96 -7.34
C MET A 134 4.59 0.48 -7.33
N VAL A 135 5.58 -0.38 -7.41
CA VAL A 135 5.45 -1.84 -7.29
C VAL A 135 6.18 -2.34 -6.06
N CYS A 136 5.54 -3.23 -5.29
CA CYS A 136 6.10 -3.66 -4.02
C CYS A 136 6.41 -5.16 -4.02
N GLU A 137 7.70 -5.51 -3.82
CA GLU A 137 8.13 -6.87 -3.53
C GLU A 137 7.77 -7.21 -2.08
N ARG A 138 7.16 -8.38 -1.89
CA ARG A 138 6.77 -8.85 -0.56
C ARG A 138 6.84 -10.38 -0.41
N GLY A 139 7.66 -11.02 -1.21
CA GLY A 139 7.90 -12.45 -1.19
C GLY A 139 7.01 -13.25 -2.12
N PHE A 140 7.41 -14.51 -2.28
CA PHE A 140 6.73 -15.53 -3.06
C PHE A 140 6.49 -16.76 -2.19
N SER A 141 5.33 -17.40 -2.34
CA SER A 141 5.02 -18.64 -1.62
C SER A 141 5.88 -19.80 -2.13
N PHE A 142 6.63 -20.40 -1.24
CA PHE A 142 7.49 -21.55 -1.52
C PHE A 142 7.12 -22.74 -0.62
N GLY A 143 6.17 -23.54 -1.07
CA GLY A 143 5.55 -24.56 -0.25
C GLY A 143 4.51 -23.99 0.73
N TYR A 144 4.18 -24.77 1.76
CA TYR A 144 3.19 -24.38 2.75
C TYR A 144 3.79 -23.45 3.81
N ASN A 145 3.11 -22.35 4.09
CA ASN A 145 3.46 -21.38 5.15
C ASN A 145 4.90 -20.87 5.08
N ASN A 146 5.50 -20.85 3.90
CA ASN A 146 6.86 -20.38 3.68
C ASN A 146 6.89 -19.31 2.60
N LEU A 147 7.49 -18.16 2.91
CA LEU A 147 7.72 -17.05 1.97
C LEU A 147 9.21 -16.87 1.73
N VAL A 148 9.57 -16.68 0.47
CA VAL A 148 10.93 -16.38 0.05
C VAL A 148 10.92 -15.05 -0.72
N SER A 149 11.77 -14.12 -0.34
CA SER A 149 12.05 -12.92 -1.13
C SER A 149 13.21 -13.20 -2.06
N ASP A 150 12.93 -13.28 -3.35
CA ASP A 150 13.96 -13.31 -4.37
C ASP A 150 14.44 -11.88 -4.65
N MET A 151 15.61 -11.53 -4.16
CA MET A 151 16.15 -10.18 -4.29
C MET A 151 16.37 -9.75 -5.74
N ARG A 152 16.46 -10.69 -6.69
CA ARG A 152 16.49 -10.39 -8.13
C ARG A 152 15.19 -9.75 -8.61
N SER A 153 14.07 -10.01 -7.92
CA SER A 153 12.76 -9.40 -8.22
C SER A 153 12.81 -7.88 -8.23
N LEU A 154 13.66 -7.27 -7.40
CA LEU A 154 13.81 -5.82 -7.33
C LEU A 154 14.35 -5.26 -8.65
N ALA A 155 15.36 -5.91 -9.23
CA ALA A 155 15.90 -5.52 -10.52
C ALA A 155 14.90 -5.77 -11.66
N ILE A 156 14.22 -6.93 -11.65
CA ILE A 156 13.23 -7.31 -12.67
C ILE A 156 12.04 -6.34 -12.66
N MET A 157 11.50 -6.03 -11.50
CA MET A 157 10.34 -5.11 -11.40
C MET A 157 10.69 -3.66 -11.80
N ARG A 158 11.95 -3.25 -11.77
CA ARG A 158 12.37 -1.94 -12.31
C ARG A 158 12.14 -1.82 -13.82
N GLU A 159 12.06 -2.95 -14.53
CA GLU A 159 11.72 -2.96 -15.98
C GLU A 159 10.30 -2.44 -16.26
N THR A 160 9.46 -2.30 -15.22
CA THR A 160 8.14 -1.67 -15.31
C THR A 160 8.19 -0.14 -15.42
N ASP A 161 9.38 0.48 -15.27
CA ASP A 161 9.56 1.93 -15.11
C ASP A 161 8.81 2.54 -13.91
N ALA A 162 8.48 1.71 -12.92
CA ALA A 162 7.87 2.13 -11.66
C ALA A 162 8.91 2.04 -10.52
N PRO A 163 8.89 2.95 -9.54
CA PRO A 163 9.68 2.79 -8.32
C PRO A 163 9.35 1.47 -7.62
N VAL A 164 10.38 0.77 -7.12
CA VAL A 164 10.24 -0.52 -6.45
C VAL A 164 10.34 -0.34 -4.94
N VAL A 165 9.33 -0.81 -4.24
CA VAL A 165 9.25 -0.86 -2.77
C VAL A 165 9.59 -2.27 -2.31
N PHE A 166 10.27 -2.40 -1.20
CA PHE A 166 10.51 -3.69 -0.52
C PHE A 166 9.82 -3.70 0.84
N ASP A 167 8.99 -4.76 1.10
CA ASP A 167 8.16 -4.89 2.31
C ASP A 167 8.45 -6.20 3.07
#